data_a2c04e2bb257d285845a9eea90082c46
#
_entry.id   a2c04e2bb257d285845a9eea90082c46
#
_cell.length_a   1.000
_cell.length_b   1.000
_cell.length_c   1.000
_cell.angle_alpha   90.00
_cell.angle_beta   90.00
_cell.angle_gamma   90.00
#
_symmetry.space_group_name_H-M   'P 1'
#
loop_
_entity.id
_entity.type
_entity.pdbx_description
1 polymer ?
#
loop_
_entity_poly.entity_id
_entity_poly.type
_entity_poly.pdbx_seq_one_letter_code
_entity_poly.pdbx_strand_id
1 'polypeptide(L)'
;MVLKQIRQKLQNSEVIFMYFPRLRDLREDADMTQAQVAKLLFTSQTVYSRYERGALTIPVEHLLILADLYGVSTDYILGRTNTKKVKITASR
;
A
#
# COMPACT_ATOMS: atom_id res chain seq x y z
N MET A 1 -15.70 -24.66 2.13
CA MET A 1 -14.25 -24.65 2.18
C MET A 1 -13.71 -23.26 1.90
N VAL A 2 -12.71 -22.90 2.65
CA VAL A 2 -12.23 -21.52 2.63
C VAL A 2 -11.70 -21.10 1.25
N LEU A 3 -10.91 -21.95 0.62
CA LEU A 3 -10.37 -21.62 -0.70
C LEU A 3 -11.46 -21.42 -1.74
N LYS A 4 -12.47 -22.26 -1.68
CA LYS A 4 -13.56 -22.14 -2.63
C LYS A 4 -14.32 -20.84 -2.43
N GLN A 5 -14.54 -20.47 -1.18
CA GLN A 5 -15.24 -19.21 -0.88
C GLN A 5 -14.44 -17.99 -1.35
N ILE A 6 -13.14 -18.01 -1.13
CA ILE A 6 -12.29 -16.91 -1.59
C ILE A 6 -12.30 -16.79 -3.09
N ARG A 7 -12.17 -17.93 -3.78
CA ARG A 7 -12.19 -17.93 -5.24
C ARG A 7 -13.50 -17.39 -5.78
N GLN A 8 -14.62 -17.84 -5.19
CA GLN A 8 -15.92 -17.38 -5.65
C GLN A 8 -16.11 -15.90 -5.40
N LYS A 9 -15.63 -15.41 -4.26
CA LYS A 9 -15.71 -14.00 -3.95
C LYS A 9 -14.93 -13.16 -4.97
N LEU A 10 -13.76 -13.62 -5.35
CA LEU A 10 -12.95 -12.93 -6.35
C LEU A 10 -13.62 -12.95 -7.72
N GLN A 11 -14.27 -14.07 -8.06
CA GLN A 11 -14.94 -14.16 -9.34
C GLN A 11 -16.18 -13.31 -9.41
N ASN A 12 -16.88 -13.16 -8.29
CA ASN A 12 -18.09 -12.37 -8.23
C ASN A 12 -17.83 -10.89 -8.11
N SER A 13 -16.63 -10.55 -7.73
CA SER A 13 -16.24 -9.15 -7.64
C SER A 13 -15.91 -8.67 -9.05
N GLU A 14 -16.72 -7.80 -9.56
CA GLU A 14 -16.50 -7.26 -10.89
C GLU A 14 -15.21 -6.48 -10.95
N VAL A 15 -14.80 -5.95 -9.82
CA VAL A 15 -13.61 -5.14 -9.75
C VAL A 15 -12.88 -5.50 -8.49
N ILE A 16 -11.72 -6.08 -8.67
CA ILE A 16 -10.88 -6.41 -7.54
C ILE A 16 -9.77 -5.39 -7.48
N PHE A 17 -10.06 -4.32 -6.77
CA PHE A 17 -9.07 -3.30 -6.57
C PHE A 17 -8.32 -3.59 -5.28
N MET A 18 -7.01 -3.54 -5.37
CA MET A 18 -6.15 -3.62 -4.19
C MET A 18 -6.07 -2.22 -3.60
N TYR A 19 -7.09 -1.89 -2.82
CA TYR A 19 -7.21 -0.57 -2.22
C TYR A 19 -6.60 -0.57 -0.83
N PHE A 20 -5.65 0.30 -0.61
CA PHE A 20 -4.93 0.42 0.65
C PHE A 20 -5.04 1.86 1.15
N PRO A 21 -6.05 2.17 1.97
CA PRO A 21 -6.28 3.54 2.41
C PRO A 21 -5.13 4.14 3.20
N ARG A 22 -4.28 3.31 3.80
CA ARG A 22 -3.13 3.82 4.55
C ARG A 22 -2.10 4.51 3.67
N LEU A 23 -2.09 4.22 2.37
CA LEU A 23 -1.21 4.97 1.45
C LEU A 23 -1.48 6.46 1.54
N ARG A 24 -2.74 6.84 1.43
CA ARG A 24 -3.13 8.23 1.53
C ARG A 24 -2.94 8.78 2.94
N ASP A 25 -3.34 8.01 3.94
CA ASP A 25 -3.25 8.46 5.33
C ASP A 25 -1.82 8.79 5.71
N LEU A 26 -0.88 7.91 5.36
CA LEU A 26 0.53 8.12 5.67
C LEU A 26 1.08 9.33 4.92
N ARG A 27 0.69 9.49 3.66
CA ARG A 27 1.14 10.64 2.88
C ARG A 27 0.64 11.94 3.49
N GLU A 28 -0.63 12.00 3.86
CA GLU A 28 -1.21 13.20 4.45
C GLU A 28 -0.61 13.50 5.81
N ASP A 29 -0.38 12.46 6.63
CA ASP A 29 0.26 12.63 7.92
C ASP A 29 1.68 13.16 7.80
N ALA A 30 2.35 12.87 6.69
CA ALA A 30 3.69 13.38 6.41
C ALA A 30 3.69 14.73 5.70
N ASP A 31 2.52 15.32 5.51
CA ASP A 31 2.36 16.61 4.84
C ASP A 31 2.94 16.62 3.43
N MET A 32 2.78 15.52 2.70
CA MET A 32 3.30 15.39 1.35
C MET A 32 2.17 15.41 0.33
N THR A 33 2.47 15.97 -0.83
CA THR A 33 1.56 15.92 -1.97
C THR A 33 1.74 14.62 -2.73
N GLN A 34 0.74 14.26 -3.54
CA GLN A 34 0.86 13.10 -4.42
C GLN A 34 2.04 13.27 -5.38
N ALA A 35 2.25 14.47 -5.89
CA ALA A 35 3.36 14.73 -6.80
C ALA A 35 4.71 14.50 -6.13
N GLN A 36 4.85 14.90 -4.88
CA GLN A 36 6.10 14.69 -4.15
C GLN A 36 6.38 13.20 -3.94
N VAL A 37 5.37 12.44 -3.55
CA VAL A 37 5.55 11.00 -3.37
C VAL A 37 5.83 10.32 -4.69
N ALA A 38 5.10 10.68 -5.75
CA ALA A 38 5.34 10.10 -7.07
C ALA A 38 6.78 10.31 -7.51
N LYS A 39 7.33 11.48 -7.26
CA LYS A 39 8.71 11.77 -7.61
C LYS A 39 9.70 10.85 -6.88
N LEU A 40 9.44 10.60 -5.60
CA LEU A 40 10.28 9.67 -4.84
C LEU A 40 10.21 8.25 -5.38
N LEU A 41 9.08 7.89 -5.97
CA LEU A 41 8.89 6.56 -6.57
C LEU A 41 9.33 6.51 -8.03
N PHE A 42 9.83 7.61 -8.58
CA PHE A 42 10.21 7.70 -9.99
C PHE A 42 9.05 7.37 -10.92
N THR A 43 7.87 7.84 -10.57
CA THR A 43 6.67 7.62 -11.38
C THR A 43 5.90 8.94 -11.50
N SER A 44 4.83 8.94 -12.29
CA SER A 44 4.01 10.14 -12.46
C SER A 44 2.98 10.27 -11.36
N GLN A 45 2.53 11.49 -11.14
CA GLN A 45 1.44 11.73 -10.19
C GLN A 45 0.18 10.97 -10.59
N THR A 46 -0.09 10.88 -11.89
CA THR A 46 -1.26 10.15 -12.39
C THR A 46 -1.21 8.69 -11.96
N VAL A 47 -0.05 8.05 -12.12
CA VAL A 47 0.12 6.65 -11.71
C VAL A 47 -0.02 6.52 -10.20
N TYR A 48 0.67 7.38 -9.45
CA TYR A 48 0.60 7.30 -7.99
C TYR A 48 -0.83 7.52 -7.48
N SER A 49 -1.54 8.47 -8.08
CA SER A 49 -2.94 8.71 -7.72
C SER A 49 -3.79 7.46 -7.88
N ARG A 50 -3.50 6.66 -8.90
CA ARG A 50 -4.23 5.40 -9.11
C ARG A 50 -3.92 4.38 -8.01
N TYR A 51 -2.72 4.40 -7.47
CA TYR A 51 -2.41 3.55 -6.31
C TYR A 51 -3.31 3.91 -5.13
N GLU A 52 -3.43 5.21 -4.85
CA GLU A 52 -4.24 5.65 -3.70
C GLU A 52 -5.72 5.36 -3.87
N ARG A 53 -6.21 5.41 -5.10
CA ARG A 53 -7.62 5.14 -5.38
C ARG A 53 -7.94 3.66 -5.53
N GLY A 54 -6.92 2.81 -5.52
CA GLY A 54 -7.13 1.39 -5.76
C GLY A 54 -7.40 1.04 -7.23
N ALA A 55 -7.17 1.98 -8.13
CA ALA A 55 -7.36 1.74 -9.56
C ALA A 55 -6.18 1.02 -10.18
N LEU A 56 -5.07 0.95 -9.46
CA LEU A 56 -3.86 0.28 -9.91
C LEU A 56 -3.16 -0.26 -8.67
N THR A 57 -2.77 -1.53 -8.71
CA THR A 57 -2.08 -2.14 -7.58
C THR A 57 -0.65 -1.62 -7.50
N ILE A 58 -0.26 -1.15 -6.31
CA ILE A 58 1.09 -0.65 -6.13
C ILE A 58 2.09 -1.81 -6.27
N PRO A 59 3.15 -1.63 -7.07
CA PRO A 59 4.17 -2.67 -7.18
C PRO A 59 5.00 -2.78 -5.90
N VAL A 60 5.57 -3.96 -5.71
CA VAL A 60 6.34 -4.25 -4.49
C VAL A 60 7.47 -3.26 -4.29
N GLU A 61 8.18 -2.90 -5.36
CA GLU A 61 9.29 -1.96 -5.27
C GLU A 61 8.85 -0.62 -4.69
N HIS A 62 7.71 -0.13 -5.14
CA HIS A 62 7.18 1.14 -4.63
C HIS A 62 6.69 1.01 -3.20
N LEU A 63 6.09 -0.13 -2.88
CA LEU A 63 5.62 -0.40 -1.52
C LEU A 63 6.79 -0.39 -0.54
N LEU A 64 7.91 -1.00 -0.89
CA LEU A 64 9.09 -1.02 -0.04
C LEU A 64 9.65 0.38 0.18
N ILE A 65 9.70 1.19 -0.86
CA ILE A 65 10.17 2.57 -0.74
C ILE A 65 9.29 3.35 0.23
N LEU A 66 7.98 3.19 0.12
CA LEU A 66 7.05 3.91 1.00
C LEU A 66 7.14 3.42 2.43
N ALA A 67 7.31 2.12 2.64
CA ALA A 67 7.51 1.58 3.98
C ALA A 67 8.73 2.20 4.64
N ASP A 68 9.83 2.31 3.90
CA ASP A 68 11.03 2.95 4.40
C ASP A 68 10.83 4.44 4.63
N LEU A 69 10.18 5.11 3.70
CA LEU A 69 9.95 6.55 3.80
C LEU A 69 9.15 6.90 5.05
N TYR A 70 8.11 6.15 5.33
CA TYR A 70 7.22 6.44 6.45
C TYR A 70 7.66 5.75 7.75
N GLY A 71 8.67 4.89 7.68
CA GLY A 71 9.13 4.17 8.87
C GLY A 71 8.11 3.18 9.39
N VAL A 72 7.37 2.54 8.50
CA VAL A 72 6.34 1.56 8.87
C VAL A 72 6.60 0.25 8.14
N SER A 73 5.94 -0.82 8.58
CA SER A 73 6.04 -2.10 7.88
C SER A 73 5.16 -2.10 6.64
N THR A 74 5.50 -2.94 5.68
CA THR A 74 4.63 -3.16 4.53
C THR A 74 3.30 -3.73 4.97
N ASP A 75 3.30 -4.59 5.99
CA ASP A 75 2.05 -5.14 6.53
C ASP A 75 1.13 -4.04 7.05
N TYR A 76 1.69 -3.02 7.67
CA TYR A 76 0.88 -1.90 8.14
C TYR A 76 0.24 -1.17 6.96
N ILE A 77 1.02 -0.89 5.92
CA ILE A 77 0.49 -0.21 4.73
C ILE A 77 -0.65 -1.02 4.11
N LEU A 78 -0.47 -2.33 4.05
CA LEU A 78 -1.44 -3.23 3.43
C LEU A 78 -2.64 -3.53 4.32
N GLY A 79 -2.64 -3.04 5.55
CA GLY A 79 -3.76 -3.27 6.45
C GLY A 79 -3.76 -4.63 7.12
N ARG A 80 -2.64 -5.34 7.08
CA ARG A 80 -2.54 -6.67 7.69
C ARG A 80 -2.22 -6.62 9.17
N THR A 81 -1.80 -5.47 9.66
CA THR A 81 -1.52 -5.26 11.08
C THR A 81 -1.81 -3.80 11.42
N ASN A 82 -2.11 -3.53 12.67
CA ASN A 82 -2.24 -2.18 13.18
C ASN A 82 -0.96 -1.67 13.83
N THR A 83 0.07 -2.49 13.87
CA THR A 83 1.37 -2.12 14.40
C THR A 83 2.18 -1.48 13.29
N LYS A 84 2.55 -0.22 13.45
CA LYS A 84 3.23 0.52 12.40
C LYS A 84 4.62 -0.04 12.11
N LYS A 85 5.39 -0.33 13.15
CA LYS A 85 6.79 -0.71 12.97
C LYS A 85 6.94 -2.21 12.92
N VAL A 86 7.92 -2.64 12.12
CA VAL A 86 8.34 -4.03 12.12
C VAL A 86 8.98 -4.33 13.46
N LYS A 87 8.63 -5.47 14.04
CA LYS A 87 9.36 -5.97 15.21
C LYS A 87 10.72 -6.46 14.73
N ILE A 88 11.76 -5.81 15.23
CA ILE A 88 13.10 -6.17 14.85
C ILE A 88 13.66 -7.06 15.95
N THR A 89 14.09 -8.25 15.56
CA THR A 89 14.75 -9.12 16.50
C THR A 89 16.17 -8.63 16.75
N ALA A 90 16.67 -8.95 17.92
CA ALA A 90 17.97 -8.43 18.34
C ALA A 90 19.13 -8.96 17.51
N SER A 91 18.89 -9.97 16.74
CA SER A 91 19.93 -10.60 15.93
C SER A 91 20.32 -9.83 14.70
N ARG A 92 19.75 -8.71 14.48
CA ARG A 92 20.09 -7.90 13.33
C ARG A 92 21.51 -7.38 13.40
#